data_be0065ad929efa021b19f6e68daa2e88
#
_entry.id   be0065ad929efa021b19f6e68daa2e88
#
_cell.length_a   1.000
_cell.length_b   1.000
_cell.length_c   1.000
_cell.angle_alpha   90.00
_cell.angle_beta   90.00
_cell.angle_gamma   90.00
#
_symmetry.space_group_name_H-M   'P 1'
#
loop_
_entity.id
_entity.type
_entity.pdbx_description
1 polymer ?
#
loop_
_entity_poly.entity_id
_entity_poly.type
_entity_poly.pdbx_seq_one_letter_code
_entity_poly.pdbx_strand_id
1 'polypeptide(L)'
;MKEERNIITIDEYGNISLPGDIGATAMTEREICELFGVIAPTVRAGIKALCKSGVLSIYDIKRIIHISDRYSAEVYNLETIAALAFRIESFGAAKVRKVLLERIIHGRKENSMIFLSLNVGSQAVISS
;
A
#
# COMPACT_ATOMS: atom_id res chain seq x y z
N MET A 1 15.92 19.92 -8.12
CA MET A 1 15.60 19.49 -6.79
C MET A 1 14.69 18.30 -6.76
N LYS A 2 14.95 17.36 -5.90
CA LYS A 2 14.10 16.20 -5.85
C LYS A 2 12.84 16.49 -5.13
N GLU A 3 11.78 16.05 -5.70
CA GLU A 3 10.51 16.16 -5.06
C GLU A 3 10.40 15.07 -4.03
N GLU A 4 9.94 15.40 -2.86
CA GLU A 4 9.77 14.42 -1.81
C GLU A 4 8.60 13.55 -2.14
N ARG A 5 8.78 12.25 -2.11
CA ARG A 5 7.71 11.33 -2.44
C ARG A 5 7.32 10.50 -1.24
N ASN A 6 6.08 10.08 -1.22
CA ASN A 6 5.56 9.22 -0.17
C ASN A 6 5.77 7.77 -0.57
N ILE A 7 6.76 7.14 0.02
CA ILE A 7 7.07 5.74 -0.26
C ILE A 7 7.10 4.94 1.03
N ILE A 8 6.82 3.65 0.89
CA ILE A 8 6.92 2.71 1.99
C ILE A 8 8.28 2.05 1.89
N THR A 9 9.00 1.98 2.99
CA THR A 9 10.33 1.39 2.98
C THR A 9 10.45 0.32 4.06
N ILE A 10 11.47 -0.53 3.91
CA ILE A 10 11.77 -1.57 4.87
C ILE A 10 13.26 -1.49 5.19
N ASP A 11 13.61 -1.62 6.46
CA ASP A 11 15.01 -1.60 6.84
C ASP A 11 15.57 -3.01 6.91
N GLU A 12 16.84 -3.13 7.26
CA GLU A 12 17.51 -4.42 7.28
C GLU A 12 16.97 -5.36 8.35
N TYR A 13 16.25 -4.83 9.32
CA TYR A 13 15.65 -5.65 10.38
C TYR A 13 14.20 -6.01 10.10
N GLY A 14 13.67 -5.59 8.97
CA GLY A 14 12.30 -5.88 8.62
C GLY A 14 11.29 -4.89 9.14
N ASN A 15 11.76 -3.74 9.63
CA ASN A 15 10.83 -2.72 10.11
C ASN A 15 10.32 -1.88 8.95
N ILE A 16 9.01 -1.71 8.89
CA ILE A 16 8.36 -0.95 7.83
C ILE A 16 8.20 0.49 8.27
N SER A 17 8.57 1.41 7.40
CA SER A 17 8.33 2.83 7.61
C SER A 17 7.29 3.32 6.62
N LEU A 18 6.26 3.95 7.14
CA LEU A 18 5.18 4.48 6.30
C LEU A 18 5.39 5.98 6.10
N PRO A 19 4.99 6.50 4.94
CA PRO A 19 5.10 7.94 4.72
C PRO A 19 4.07 8.70 5.55
N GLY A 20 4.30 9.99 5.74
CA GLY A 20 3.39 10.80 6.51
C GLY A 20 1.99 10.82 5.92
N ASP A 21 1.90 10.91 4.61
CA ASP A 21 0.61 10.86 3.92
C ASP A 21 0.55 9.54 3.16
N ILE A 22 0.05 8.52 3.83
CA ILE A 22 0.03 7.18 3.24
C ILE A 22 -0.89 7.11 2.04
N GLY A 23 -1.95 7.92 2.02
CA GLY A 23 -2.86 7.93 0.87
C GLY A 23 -2.23 8.47 -0.39
N ALA A 24 -1.15 9.24 -0.26
CA ALA A 24 -0.43 9.78 -1.40
C ALA A 24 0.75 8.90 -1.82
N THR A 25 0.82 7.69 -1.33
CA THR A 25 1.89 6.77 -1.68
C THR A 25 2.01 6.59 -3.19
N ALA A 26 3.22 6.70 -3.70
CA ALA A 26 3.49 6.56 -5.12
C ALA A 26 4.90 5.98 -5.27
N MET A 27 4.99 4.75 -5.74
CA MET A 27 6.25 4.03 -5.79
C MET A 27 6.50 3.47 -7.18
N THR A 28 7.75 3.52 -7.60
CA THR A 28 8.15 2.91 -8.86
C THR A 28 8.21 1.39 -8.69
N GLU A 29 8.23 0.69 -9.82
CA GLU A 29 8.38 -0.76 -9.82
C GLU A 29 9.61 -1.19 -9.04
N ARG A 30 10.72 -0.48 -9.23
CA ARG A 30 11.95 -0.81 -8.55
C ARG A 30 11.81 -0.67 -7.04
N GLU A 31 11.15 0.38 -6.60
CA GLU A 31 10.94 0.60 -5.17
C GLU A 31 10.04 -0.47 -4.58
N ILE A 32 9.05 -0.91 -5.34
CA ILE A 32 8.18 -2.01 -4.90
C ILE A 32 8.97 -3.30 -4.80
N CYS A 33 9.85 -3.56 -5.77
CA CYS A 33 10.70 -4.74 -5.72
C CYS A 33 11.59 -4.73 -4.47
N GLU A 34 12.15 -3.58 -4.16
CA GLU A 34 13.00 -3.45 -2.98
C GLU A 34 12.21 -3.65 -1.70
N LEU A 35 11.02 -3.11 -1.66
CA LEU A 35 10.17 -3.24 -0.48
C LEU A 35 9.78 -4.70 -0.22
N PHE A 36 9.36 -5.40 -1.27
CA PHE A 36 8.90 -6.78 -1.13
C PHE A 36 10.03 -7.81 -1.18
N GLY A 37 11.21 -7.40 -1.64
CA GLY A 37 12.32 -8.33 -1.78
C GLY A 37 12.11 -9.31 -2.92
N VAL A 38 11.54 -8.83 -4.03
CA VAL A 38 11.24 -9.68 -5.18
C VAL A 38 11.79 -9.03 -6.45
N ILE A 39 11.78 -9.79 -7.52
CA ILE A 39 12.26 -9.30 -8.81
C ILE A 39 11.12 -8.69 -9.62
N ALA A 40 11.47 -7.87 -10.59
CA ALA A 40 10.50 -7.14 -11.39
C ALA A 40 9.44 -8.04 -12.05
N PRO A 41 9.80 -9.19 -12.63
CA PRO A 41 8.78 -10.06 -13.20
C PRO A 41 7.70 -10.49 -12.22
N THR A 42 8.06 -10.66 -10.94
CA THR A 42 7.08 -11.02 -9.92
C THR A 42 6.07 -9.89 -9.73
N VAL A 43 6.56 -8.65 -9.68
CA VAL A 43 5.67 -7.49 -9.51
C VAL A 43 4.77 -7.35 -10.74
N ARG A 44 5.35 -7.45 -11.93
CA ARG A 44 4.57 -7.31 -13.15
C ARG A 44 3.51 -8.38 -13.29
N ALA A 45 3.87 -9.62 -12.95
CA ALA A 45 2.90 -10.71 -13.02
C ALA A 45 1.77 -10.50 -12.03
N GLY A 46 2.10 -9.99 -10.84
CA GLY A 46 1.10 -9.70 -9.84
C GLY A 46 0.13 -8.63 -10.29
N ILE A 47 0.65 -7.54 -10.85
CA ILE A 47 -0.18 -6.46 -11.35
C ILE A 47 -1.09 -6.95 -12.47
N LYS A 48 -0.52 -7.71 -13.40
CA LYS A 48 -1.29 -8.24 -14.51
C LYS A 48 -2.43 -9.12 -14.03
N ALA A 49 -2.14 -9.99 -13.06
CA ALA A 49 -3.16 -10.89 -12.52
C ALA A 49 -4.26 -10.12 -11.79
N LEU A 50 -3.87 -9.08 -11.04
CA LEU A 50 -4.85 -8.28 -10.31
C LEU A 50 -5.74 -7.48 -11.26
N CYS A 51 -5.18 -6.97 -12.34
CA CYS A 51 -5.97 -6.28 -13.36
C CYS A 51 -6.90 -7.26 -14.08
N LYS A 52 -6.40 -8.44 -14.39
CA LYS A 52 -7.20 -9.44 -15.08
C LYS A 52 -8.38 -9.91 -14.24
N SER A 53 -8.17 -10.00 -12.93
CA SER A 53 -9.24 -10.45 -12.02
C SER A 53 -10.22 -9.34 -11.66
N GLY A 54 -9.94 -8.11 -12.07
CA GLY A 54 -10.82 -7.00 -11.76
C GLY A 54 -10.57 -6.32 -10.43
N VAL A 55 -9.56 -6.79 -9.69
CA VAL A 55 -9.24 -6.15 -8.40
C VAL A 55 -8.68 -4.76 -8.63
N LEU A 56 -7.88 -4.59 -9.69
CA LEU A 56 -7.32 -3.29 -10.02
C LEU A 56 -7.78 -2.88 -11.42
N SER A 57 -7.93 -1.57 -11.61
CA SER A 57 -8.21 -1.02 -12.92
C SER A 57 -6.91 -0.53 -13.53
N ILE A 58 -6.65 -0.96 -14.77
CA ILE A 58 -5.41 -0.57 -15.43
C ILE A 58 -5.31 0.94 -15.63
N TYR A 59 -6.43 1.63 -15.62
CA TYR A 59 -6.44 3.08 -15.82
C TYR A 59 -6.13 3.85 -14.55
N ASP A 60 -6.26 3.22 -13.40
CA ASP A 60 -6.12 3.93 -12.12
C ASP A 60 -4.89 3.54 -11.32
N ILE A 61 -4.14 2.54 -11.77
CA ILE A 61 -3.08 1.99 -10.92
C ILE A 61 -1.76 2.72 -11.01
N LYS A 62 -1.54 3.45 -12.09
CA LYS A 62 -0.24 4.10 -12.24
C LYS A 62 -0.39 5.48 -12.83
N ARG A 63 0.61 6.27 -12.59
CA ARG A 63 0.70 7.60 -13.18
C ARG A 63 2.18 7.89 -13.42
N ILE A 64 2.43 8.95 -14.15
CA ILE A 64 3.79 9.36 -14.47
C ILE A 64 4.12 10.60 -13.66
N ILE A 65 5.26 10.58 -13.00
CA ILE A 65 5.75 11.75 -12.28
C ILE A 65 7.04 12.20 -12.91
N HIS A 66 7.33 13.49 -12.77
CA HIS A 66 8.57 14.05 -13.25
C HIS A 66 9.58 14.03 -12.13
N ILE A 67 10.71 13.37 -12.36
CA ILE A 67 11.77 13.29 -11.37
C ILE A 67 12.75 14.42 -11.60
N SER A 68 12.97 14.78 -12.85
CA SER A 68 13.82 15.91 -13.21
C SER A 68 13.37 16.40 -14.56
N ASP A 69 14.01 17.45 -15.06
CA ASP A 69 13.65 18.01 -16.37
C ASP A 69 13.71 16.99 -17.49
N ARG A 70 14.54 15.97 -17.34
CA ARG A 70 14.76 15.00 -18.40
C ARG A 70 14.19 13.63 -18.10
N TYR A 71 13.79 13.39 -16.85
CA TYR A 71 13.38 12.06 -16.47
C TYR A 71 12.00 12.07 -15.86
N SER A 72 11.23 11.08 -16.24
CA SER A 72 9.97 10.81 -15.60
C SER A 72 9.94 9.34 -15.27
N ALA A 73 9.05 8.96 -14.38
CA ALA A 73 8.92 7.57 -13.97
C ALA A 73 7.46 7.23 -13.76
N GLU A 74 7.12 5.98 -14.06
CA GLU A 74 5.80 5.46 -13.72
C GLU A 74 5.80 5.08 -12.25
N VAL A 75 4.76 5.48 -11.55
CA VAL A 75 4.60 5.11 -10.14
C VAL A 75 3.23 4.48 -9.96
N TYR A 76 3.15 3.60 -8.97
CA TYR A 76 1.93 2.89 -8.63
C TYR A 76 1.40 3.40 -7.31
N ASN A 77 0.08 3.44 -7.18
CA ASN A 77 -0.57 4.02 -6.01
C ASN A 77 -0.65 3.01 -4.86
N LEU A 78 -1.16 3.48 -3.73
CA LEU A 78 -1.27 2.66 -2.53
C LEU A 78 -2.13 1.42 -2.76
N GLU A 79 -3.23 1.56 -3.49
CA GLU A 79 -4.11 0.42 -3.75
C GLU A 79 -3.36 -0.71 -4.43
N THR A 80 -2.51 -0.36 -5.39
CA THR A 80 -1.73 -1.36 -6.10
C THR A 80 -0.75 -2.04 -5.17
N ILE A 81 -0.06 -1.24 -4.35
CA ILE A 81 0.94 -1.79 -3.44
C ILE A 81 0.28 -2.69 -2.40
N ALA A 82 -0.87 -2.27 -1.86
CA ALA A 82 -1.59 -3.08 -0.89
C ALA A 82 -2.07 -4.38 -1.50
N ALA A 83 -2.64 -4.31 -2.69
CA ALA A 83 -3.12 -5.52 -3.37
C ALA A 83 -1.97 -6.50 -3.63
N LEU A 84 -0.83 -5.97 -4.04
CA LEU A 84 0.36 -6.81 -4.26
C LEU A 84 0.83 -7.43 -2.94
N ALA A 85 0.78 -6.69 -1.85
CA ALA A 85 1.23 -7.20 -0.56
C ALA A 85 0.39 -8.40 -0.12
N PHE A 86 -0.88 -8.45 -0.50
CA PHE A 86 -1.74 -9.56 -0.17
C PHE A 86 -1.70 -10.69 -1.18
N ARG A 87 -0.96 -10.51 -2.26
CA ARG A 87 -0.83 -11.54 -3.28
C ARG A 87 0.56 -12.16 -3.31
N ILE A 88 1.60 -11.37 -3.09
CA ILE A 88 2.96 -11.85 -3.19
C ILE A 88 3.38 -12.52 -1.89
N GLU A 89 4.02 -13.69 -2.01
CA GLU A 89 4.52 -14.41 -0.86
C GLU A 89 6.00 -14.12 -0.70
N SER A 90 6.33 -13.20 0.20
CA SER A 90 7.71 -12.87 0.50
C SER A 90 7.77 -12.27 1.89
N PHE A 91 8.97 -12.20 2.44
CA PHE A 91 9.18 -11.62 3.76
C PHE A 91 8.71 -10.16 3.79
N GLY A 92 9.12 -9.39 2.79
CA GLY A 92 8.73 -7.99 2.74
C GLY A 92 7.23 -7.80 2.59
N ALA A 93 6.61 -8.61 1.72
CA ALA A 93 5.16 -8.52 1.55
C ALA A 93 4.42 -8.86 2.84
N ALA A 94 4.91 -9.87 3.58
CA ALA A 94 4.30 -10.22 4.85
C ALA A 94 4.41 -9.09 5.86
N LYS A 95 5.55 -8.40 5.88
CA LYS A 95 5.73 -7.26 6.78
C LYS A 95 4.81 -6.10 6.42
N VAL A 96 4.67 -5.84 5.12
CA VAL A 96 3.77 -4.77 4.67
C VAL A 96 2.33 -5.12 5.03
N ARG A 97 1.91 -6.37 4.80
CA ARG A 97 0.56 -6.80 5.17
C ARG A 97 0.27 -6.54 6.64
N LYS A 98 1.23 -6.93 7.49
CA LYS A 98 1.04 -6.78 8.92
C LYS A 98 0.83 -5.33 9.32
N VAL A 99 1.66 -4.44 8.79
CA VAL A 99 1.57 -3.03 9.13
C VAL A 99 0.27 -2.42 8.62
N LEU A 100 -0.13 -2.79 7.39
CA LEU A 100 -1.37 -2.27 6.84
C LEU A 100 -2.58 -2.74 7.65
N LEU A 101 -2.58 -4.00 8.05
CA LEU A 101 -3.67 -4.53 8.87
C LEU A 101 -3.72 -3.88 10.24
N GLU A 102 -2.57 -3.67 10.86
CA GLU A 102 -2.51 -2.99 12.14
C GLU A 102 -3.08 -1.59 12.05
N ARG A 103 -2.77 -0.91 10.96
CA ARG A 103 -3.27 0.44 10.78
C ARG A 103 -4.78 0.46 10.58
N ILE A 104 -5.30 -0.49 9.83
CA ILE A 104 -6.73 -0.61 9.62
C ILE A 104 -7.44 -0.93 10.93
N ILE A 105 -6.91 -1.87 11.69
CA ILE A 105 -7.50 -2.28 12.95
C ILE A 105 -7.48 -1.12 13.96
N HIS A 106 -6.37 -0.39 13.98
CA HIS A 106 -6.24 0.74 14.89
C HIS A 106 -7.23 1.85 14.54
N GLY A 107 -7.33 2.20 13.27
CA GLY A 107 -8.29 3.20 12.84
C GLY A 107 -9.71 2.74 13.09
N ARG A 108 -9.97 1.45 12.93
CA ARG A 108 -11.28 0.89 13.19
C ARG A 108 -11.66 0.97 14.66
N LYS A 109 -10.69 0.73 15.54
CA LYS A 109 -10.93 0.86 16.97
C LYS A 109 -11.29 2.28 17.33
N GLU A 110 -10.59 3.25 16.81
CA GLU A 110 -10.89 4.64 17.07
C GLU A 110 -12.28 4.99 16.58
N ASN A 111 -12.62 4.55 15.40
CA ASN A 111 -13.94 4.81 14.84
C ASN A 111 -15.03 4.11 15.66
N SER A 112 -14.75 2.92 16.13
CA SER A 112 -15.72 2.19 16.94
C SER A 112 -16.00 2.90 18.24
N MET A 113 -14.99 3.47 18.87
CA MET A 113 -15.18 4.19 20.11
C MET A 113 -16.04 5.43 19.91
N ILE A 114 -15.78 6.15 18.83
CA ILE A 114 -16.59 7.32 18.50
C ILE A 114 -18.02 6.90 18.25
N PHE A 115 -18.19 5.85 17.49
CA PHE A 115 -19.50 5.36 17.13
C PHE A 115 -20.29 4.94 18.37
N LEU A 116 -19.66 4.26 19.30
CA LEU A 116 -20.32 3.84 20.52
C LEU A 116 -20.74 5.03 21.37
N SER A 117 -19.93 6.07 21.40
CA SER A 117 -20.30 7.28 22.12
C SER A 117 -21.54 7.91 21.57
N LEU A 118 -21.72 7.88 20.27
CA LEU A 118 -22.85 8.53 19.63
C LEU A 118 -24.06 7.64 19.52
N ASN A 119 -23.88 6.34 19.58
CA ASN A 119 -24.94 5.43 19.23
C ASN A 119 -24.92 4.21 20.13
N VAL A 120 -25.15 4.47 21.36
CA VAL A 120 -25.03 3.46 22.38
C VAL A 120 -25.79 2.19 22.11
N GLY A 121 -26.90 2.29 21.53
CA GLY A 121 -27.71 1.11 21.39
C GLY A 121 -27.30 0.16 20.34
N SER A 122 -26.42 0.56 19.50
CA SER A 122 -26.27 -0.26 18.36
C SER A 122 -25.24 -1.26 18.46
N GLN A 123 -25.11 -1.71 19.29
CA GLN A 123 -24.30 -2.61 19.29
C GLN A 123 -24.00 -3.44 18.43
N ALA A 124 -24.44 -3.74 18.12
CA ALA A 124 -24.23 -4.57 17.31
C ALA A 124 -23.15 -4.70 16.77
N VAL A 125 -23.00 -4.38 16.67
CA VAL A 125 -22.22 -4.34 16.10
C VAL A 125 -21.25 -4.88 16.05
N ILE A 126 -21.01 -5.25 16.27
CA ILE A 126 -20.08 -5.61 16.17
C ILE A 126 -19.53 -6.42 15.86
N SER A 127 -19.55 -6.85 15.72
CA SER A 127 -19.04 -7.59 15.37
C SER A 127 -18.31 -7.87 14.91
N SER A 128 -18.06 -8.16 14.81
CA SER A 128 -17.34 -8.65 14.33
C SER A 128 -16.66 -8.47 13.97
#